data_2ddc7ea1dd4e509eec1c917a1b7c70f5
#
_entry.id   2ddc7ea1dd4e509eec1c917a1b7c70f5
#
_cell.length_a   1.000
_cell.length_b   1.000
_cell.length_c   1.000
_cell.angle_alpha   90.00
_cell.angle_beta   90.00
_cell.angle_gamma   90.00
#
_symmetry.space_group_name_H-M   'P 1'
#
loop_
_entity.id
_entity.type
_entity.pdbx_description
1 polymer ?
#
loop_
_entity_poly.entity_id
_entity_poly.type
_entity_poly.pdbx_seq_one_letter_code
_entity_poly.pdbx_strand_id
1 'polypeptide(L)'
;MNKKKIRAVGKMATLFLLFAIPIFMMADTIQKKISLDSANKEVKSIIQFVEEQCTRYDSLITLNKVRTQVELAEKALALKRDMQYRKETISRKRLKEFLDDQRLTGAIILDQNGDLLVEAKKDDIGYEFWKEVLQDVNIKDTLKKEKKILIDMKQTGNWRYDYVAVSRKDMPGIIFCYRQLMQEESGDEISSIENLLNGYKIDKDGTILLTDGEKVVSSNDAAMKGRQIKESPLIMKFNENWEADRLTRVLEQGRVYYGRTGAAA
;
A
#
# COMPACT_ATOMS: atom_id res chain seq x y z
N MET A 1 2.48 2.78 81.61
CA MET A 1 1.92 1.95 80.51
C MET A 1 2.46 0.53 80.66
N ASN A 2 1.59 -0.50 80.77
CA ASN A 2 1.92 -1.81 81.26
C ASN A 2 2.76 -2.59 80.22
N LYS A 3 3.98 -3.08 80.55
CA LYS A 3 4.89 -3.82 79.64
C LYS A 3 4.19 -4.97 78.85
N LYS A 4 3.15 -5.59 79.46
CA LYS A 4 2.36 -6.63 78.79
C LYS A 4 1.51 -6.09 77.62
N LYS A 5 0.97 -4.86 77.73
CA LYS A 5 0.19 -4.21 76.66
C LYS A 5 1.09 -3.83 75.46
N ILE A 6 2.31 -3.35 75.73
CA ILE A 6 3.26 -2.99 74.66
C ILE A 6 3.71 -4.24 73.86
N ARG A 7 3.95 -5.39 74.56
CA ARG A 7 4.29 -6.65 73.92
C ARG A 7 3.11 -7.24 73.08
N ALA A 8 1.87 -7.05 73.53
CA ALA A 8 0.69 -7.49 72.78
C ALA A 8 0.47 -6.68 71.52
N VAL A 9 0.61 -5.33 71.60
CA VAL A 9 0.51 -4.43 70.46
C VAL A 9 1.65 -4.70 69.44
N GLY A 10 2.89 -4.95 69.93
CA GLY A 10 4.01 -5.32 69.07
C GLY A 10 3.76 -6.62 68.30
N LYS A 11 3.24 -7.65 68.96
CA LYS A 11 2.90 -8.92 68.31
C LYS A 11 1.76 -8.80 67.32
N MET A 12 0.73 -7.98 67.59
CA MET A 12 -0.34 -7.68 66.61
C MET A 12 0.16 -6.92 65.42
N ALA A 13 1.02 -5.92 65.63
CA ALA A 13 1.60 -5.16 64.51
C ALA A 13 2.50 -6.03 63.62
N THR A 14 3.29 -6.92 64.20
CA THR A 14 4.13 -7.89 63.46
C THR A 14 3.27 -8.87 62.66
N LEU A 15 2.18 -9.37 63.27
CA LEU A 15 1.24 -10.30 62.58
C LEU A 15 0.53 -9.58 61.42
N PHE A 16 0.12 -8.30 61.62
CA PHE A 16 -0.52 -7.50 60.57
C PHE A 16 0.44 -7.24 59.40
N LEU A 17 1.70 -6.93 59.67
CA LEU A 17 2.71 -6.77 58.62
C LEU A 17 3.00 -8.07 57.87
N LEU A 18 3.04 -9.20 58.55
CA LEU A 18 3.25 -10.54 57.93
C LEU A 18 2.14 -10.92 56.95
N PHE A 19 0.91 -10.47 57.13
CA PHE A 19 -0.20 -10.76 56.22
C PHE A 19 -0.43 -9.60 55.22
N ALA A 20 -0.25 -8.35 55.60
CA ALA A 20 -0.52 -7.21 54.72
C ALA A 20 0.48 -7.12 53.55
N ILE A 21 1.78 -7.40 53.80
CA ILE A 21 2.80 -7.38 52.75
C ILE A 21 2.55 -8.38 51.66
N PRO A 22 2.31 -9.68 51.90
CA PRO A 22 1.96 -10.66 50.86
C PRO A 22 0.68 -10.31 50.10
N ILE A 23 -0.35 -9.83 50.81
CA ILE A 23 -1.62 -9.43 50.16
C ILE A 23 -1.38 -8.24 49.23
N PHE A 24 -0.58 -7.25 49.65
CA PHE A 24 -0.25 -6.08 48.82
C PHE A 24 0.59 -6.49 47.59
N MET A 25 1.57 -7.38 47.77
CA MET A 25 2.36 -7.93 46.65
C MET A 25 1.51 -8.75 45.67
N MET A 26 0.55 -9.54 46.19
CA MET A 26 -0.40 -10.24 45.34
C MET A 26 -1.31 -9.31 44.59
N ALA A 27 -1.84 -8.28 45.24
CA ALA A 27 -2.70 -7.28 44.59
C ALA A 27 -1.95 -6.53 43.46
N ASP A 28 -0.70 -6.10 43.71
CA ASP A 28 0.14 -5.45 42.71
C ASP A 28 0.44 -6.39 41.52
N THR A 29 0.71 -7.67 41.77
CA THR A 29 0.95 -8.68 40.74
C THR A 29 -0.29 -8.92 39.89
N ILE A 30 -1.47 -9.03 40.52
CA ILE A 30 -2.75 -9.21 39.85
C ILE A 30 -3.10 -7.99 39.01
N GLN A 31 -2.90 -6.78 39.56
CA GLN A 31 -3.16 -5.54 38.83
C GLN A 31 -2.26 -5.38 37.62
N LYS A 32 -0.96 -5.72 37.75
CA LYS A 32 -0.03 -5.73 36.60
C LYS A 32 -0.44 -6.74 35.53
N LYS A 33 -0.89 -7.93 35.94
CA LYS A 33 -1.36 -8.96 35.01
C LYS A 33 -2.60 -8.50 34.25
N ILE A 34 -3.60 -7.93 34.96
CA ILE A 34 -4.83 -7.41 34.34
C ILE A 34 -4.49 -6.28 33.35
N SER A 35 -3.61 -5.36 33.74
CA SER A 35 -3.17 -4.27 32.87
C SER A 35 -2.46 -4.78 31.62
N LEU A 36 -1.59 -5.78 31.74
CA LEU A 36 -0.89 -6.42 30.62
C LEU A 36 -1.85 -7.16 29.69
N ASP A 37 -2.81 -7.91 30.24
CA ASP A 37 -3.81 -8.61 29.44
C ASP A 37 -4.72 -7.65 28.68
N SER A 38 -5.09 -6.52 29.30
CA SER A 38 -5.86 -5.45 28.65
C SER A 38 -5.07 -4.82 27.51
N ALA A 39 -3.81 -4.43 27.78
CA ALA A 39 -2.93 -3.85 26.76
C ALA A 39 -2.67 -4.83 25.58
N ASN A 40 -2.51 -6.13 25.88
CA ASN A 40 -2.33 -7.13 24.83
C ASN A 40 -3.58 -7.29 23.94
N LYS A 41 -4.78 -7.24 24.52
CA LYS A 41 -6.04 -7.26 23.73
C LYS A 41 -6.16 -6.03 22.85
N GLU A 42 -5.84 -4.87 23.39
CA GLU A 42 -5.88 -3.60 22.64
C GLU A 42 -4.90 -3.64 21.47
N VAL A 43 -3.63 -4.02 21.71
CA VAL A 43 -2.62 -4.14 20.66
C VAL A 43 -3.03 -5.15 19.59
N LYS A 44 -3.62 -6.30 19.98
CA LYS A 44 -4.14 -7.27 19.02
C LYS A 44 -5.25 -6.69 18.14
N SER A 45 -6.18 -5.96 18.73
CA SER A 45 -7.26 -5.29 17.99
C SER A 45 -6.72 -4.26 17.00
N ILE A 46 -5.67 -3.52 17.40
CA ILE A 46 -5.02 -2.53 16.54
C ILE A 46 -4.31 -3.20 15.36
N ILE A 47 -3.58 -4.29 15.60
CA ILE A 47 -2.93 -5.05 14.52
C ILE A 47 -3.97 -5.53 13.52
N GLN A 48 -5.06 -6.15 13.98
CA GLN A 48 -6.14 -6.58 13.10
C GLN A 48 -6.76 -5.42 12.30
N PHE A 49 -6.98 -4.28 12.94
CA PHE A 49 -7.46 -3.09 12.26
C PHE A 49 -6.49 -2.64 11.16
N VAL A 50 -5.18 -2.58 11.44
CA VAL A 50 -4.15 -2.18 10.46
C VAL A 50 -4.10 -3.18 9.30
N GLU A 51 -4.12 -4.47 9.57
CA GLU A 51 -4.17 -5.53 8.54
C GLU A 51 -5.41 -5.37 7.63
N GLU A 52 -6.59 -5.15 8.22
CA GLU A 52 -7.82 -4.90 7.46
C GLU A 52 -7.72 -3.63 6.60
N GLN A 53 -7.13 -2.55 7.13
CA GLN A 53 -6.96 -1.31 6.37
C GLN A 53 -5.96 -1.49 5.23
N CYS A 54 -4.84 -2.19 5.46
CA CYS A 54 -3.86 -2.49 4.40
C CYS A 54 -4.49 -3.32 3.28
N THR A 55 -5.23 -4.38 3.63
CA THR A 55 -5.94 -5.22 2.65
C THR A 55 -6.99 -4.42 1.86
N ARG A 56 -7.72 -3.55 2.54
CA ARG A 56 -8.71 -2.67 1.90
C ARG A 56 -8.03 -1.67 0.97
N TYR A 57 -6.90 -1.10 1.37
CA TYR A 57 -6.11 -0.19 0.55
C TYR A 57 -5.58 -0.87 -0.71
N ASP A 58 -5.00 -2.05 -0.60
CA ASP A 58 -4.53 -2.84 -1.75
C ASP A 58 -5.67 -3.16 -2.72
N SER A 59 -6.83 -3.54 -2.19
CA SER A 59 -8.04 -3.76 -2.98
C SER A 59 -8.48 -2.50 -3.74
N LEU A 60 -8.43 -1.32 -3.12
CA LEU A 60 -8.78 -0.04 -3.75
C LEU A 60 -7.79 0.33 -4.86
N ILE A 61 -6.49 0.16 -4.63
CA ILE A 61 -5.46 0.37 -5.68
C ILE A 61 -5.73 -0.56 -6.86
N THR A 62 -5.98 -1.82 -6.60
CA THR A 62 -6.27 -2.82 -7.65
C THR A 62 -7.52 -2.45 -8.43
N LEU A 63 -8.61 -2.07 -7.75
CA LEU A 63 -9.84 -1.64 -8.40
C LEU A 63 -9.64 -0.39 -9.26
N ASN A 64 -8.94 0.62 -8.76
CA ASN A 64 -8.63 1.83 -9.52
C ASN A 64 -7.77 1.53 -10.76
N LYS A 65 -6.78 0.65 -10.60
CA LYS A 65 -5.96 0.18 -11.73
C LYS A 65 -6.81 -0.51 -12.79
N VAL A 66 -7.65 -1.46 -12.40
CA VAL A 66 -8.55 -2.16 -13.32
C VAL A 66 -9.51 -1.19 -14.01
N ARG A 67 -10.11 -0.26 -13.26
CA ARG A 67 -11.01 0.75 -13.82
C ARG A 67 -10.31 1.60 -14.88
N THR A 68 -9.11 2.11 -14.59
CA THR A 68 -8.33 2.92 -15.53
C THR A 68 -8.00 2.14 -16.80
N GLN A 69 -7.64 0.87 -16.65
CA GLN A 69 -7.34 -0.02 -17.77
C GLN A 69 -8.58 -0.31 -18.63
N VAL A 70 -9.73 -0.54 -18.01
CA VAL A 70 -11.01 -0.76 -18.73
C VAL A 70 -11.40 0.49 -19.51
N GLU A 71 -11.32 1.68 -18.88
CA GLU A 71 -11.58 2.94 -19.58
C GLU A 71 -10.67 3.14 -20.78
N LEU A 72 -9.40 2.80 -20.66
CA LEU A 72 -8.43 2.90 -21.75
C LEU A 72 -8.79 1.94 -22.91
N ALA A 73 -9.18 0.70 -22.57
CA ALA A 73 -9.63 -0.27 -23.56
C ALA A 73 -10.90 0.20 -24.31
N GLU A 74 -11.87 0.76 -23.59
CA GLU A 74 -13.09 1.31 -24.22
C GLU A 74 -12.77 2.43 -25.22
N LYS A 75 -11.81 3.31 -24.89
CA LYS A 75 -11.35 4.38 -25.79
C LYS A 75 -10.66 3.83 -27.02
N ALA A 76 -9.79 2.83 -26.89
CA ALA A 76 -9.17 2.17 -28.03
C ALA A 76 -10.20 1.47 -28.94
N LEU A 77 -11.22 0.84 -28.34
CA LEU A 77 -12.34 0.26 -29.09
C LEU A 77 -13.21 1.32 -29.75
N ALA A 78 -13.37 2.51 -29.17
CA ALA A 78 -14.05 3.64 -29.80
C ALA A 78 -13.28 4.11 -31.03
N LEU A 79 -11.94 4.24 -30.95
CA LEU A 79 -11.10 4.57 -32.11
C LEU A 79 -11.20 3.51 -33.20
N LYS A 80 -11.16 2.23 -32.82
CA LYS A 80 -11.36 1.09 -33.75
C LYS A 80 -12.70 1.21 -34.51
N ARG A 81 -13.78 1.56 -33.82
CA ARG A 81 -15.11 1.76 -34.43
C ARG A 81 -15.12 2.98 -35.35
N ASP A 82 -14.56 4.11 -34.92
CA ASP A 82 -14.51 5.33 -35.74
C ASP A 82 -13.76 5.08 -37.06
N MET A 83 -12.63 4.38 -37.02
CA MET A 83 -11.86 4.00 -38.21
C MET A 83 -12.65 3.06 -39.15
N GLN A 84 -13.39 2.09 -38.57
CA GLN A 84 -14.20 1.15 -39.36
C GLN A 84 -15.32 1.83 -40.14
N TYR A 85 -16.01 2.80 -39.50
CA TYR A 85 -17.17 3.44 -40.14
C TYR A 85 -16.79 4.39 -41.29
N ARG A 86 -15.61 4.97 -41.27
CA ARG A 86 -15.24 6.06 -42.20
C ARG A 86 -14.53 5.59 -43.45
N LYS A 87 -13.99 4.38 -43.47
CA LYS A 87 -13.27 3.80 -44.63
C LYS A 87 -12.09 4.66 -45.14
N GLU A 88 -11.70 5.71 -44.41
CA GLU A 88 -10.61 6.59 -44.74
C GLU A 88 -9.42 6.33 -43.83
N THR A 89 -8.21 6.48 -44.37
CA THR A 89 -6.99 6.44 -43.54
C THR A 89 -7.04 7.57 -42.54
N ILE A 90 -6.93 7.26 -41.24
CA ILE A 90 -6.96 8.28 -40.21
C ILE A 90 -5.77 9.23 -40.35
N SER A 91 -6.04 10.53 -40.47
CA SER A 91 -5.00 11.55 -40.51
C SER A 91 -4.46 11.84 -39.11
N ARG A 92 -3.20 12.31 -39.04
CA ARG A 92 -2.59 12.74 -37.75
C ARG A 92 -3.41 13.80 -37.02
N LYS A 93 -3.96 14.78 -37.78
CA LYS A 93 -4.83 15.83 -37.23
C LYS A 93 -6.02 15.25 -36.51
N ARG A 94 -6.72 14.34 -37.15
CA ARG A 94 -7.88 13.70 -36.59
C ARG A 94 -7.57 12.80 -35.42
N LEU A 95 -6.45 12.05 -35.47
CA LEU A 95 -6.01 11.26 -34.36
C LEU A 95 -5.72 12.16 -33.15
N LYS A 96 -5.15 13.37 -33.37
CA LYS A 96 -4.94 14.33 -32.31
C LYS A 96 -6.25 14.86 -31.71
N GLU A 97 -7.24 15.20 -32.54
CA GLU A 97 -8.58 15.60 -32.09
C GLU A 97 -9.20 14.49 -31.22
N PHE A 98 -9.11 13.21 -31.65
CA PHE A 98 -9.56 12.09 -30.86
C PHE A 98 -8.85 11.97 -29.50
N LEU A 99 -7.52 12.18 -29.44
CA LEU A 99 -6.78 12.17 -28.18
C LEU A 99 -7.27 13.25 -27.22
N ASP A 100 -7.61 14.44 -27.74
CA ASP A 100 -8.11 15.54 -26.92
C ASP A 100 -9.50 15.22 -26.36
N ASP A 101 -10.42 14.76 -27.20
CA ASP A 101 -11.78 14.38 -26.79
C ASP A 101 -11.78 13.23 -25.76
N GLN A 102 -10.92 12.24 -25.94
CA GLN A 102 -10.85 11.06 -25.09
C GLN A 102 -9.88 11.18 -23.91
N ARG A 103 -9.20 12.32 -23.77
CA ARG A 103 -8.18 12.55 -22.72
C ARG A 103 -7.11 11.44 -22.69
N LEU A 104 -6.64 11.05 -23.88
CA LEU A 104 -5.50 10.16 -24.04
C LEU A 104 -4.21 10.96 -24.18
N THR A 105 -3.08 10.36 -23.80
CA THR A 105 -1.76 10.96 -23.99
C THR A 105 -1.25 10.71 -25.39
N GLY A 106 -1.45 9.51 -25.93
CA GLY A 106 -1.05 9.20 -27.28
C GLY A 106 -1.73 7.99 -27.88
N ALA A 107 -1.65 7.90 -29.20
CA ALA A 107 -2.05 6.74 -29.98
C ALA A 107 -1.12 6.52 -31.15
N ILE A 108 -0.88 5.27 -31.47
CA ILE A 108 -0.02 4.77 -32.56
C ILE A 108 -0.84 3.78 -33.37
N ILE A 109 -0.86 3.97 -34.68
CA ILE A 109 -1.52 3.05 -35.61
C ILE A 109 -0.45 2.35 -36.44
N LEU A 110 -0.47 1.04 -36.40
CA LEU A 110 0.46 0.19 -37.14
C LEU A 110 -0.26 -0.58 -38.26
N ASP A 111 0.48 -0.94 -39.27
CA ASP A 111 0.04 -1.87 -40.31
C ASP A 111 0.19 -3.34 -39.86
N GLN A 112 -0.07 -4.25 -40.80
CA GLN A 112 0.04 -5.70 -40.55
C GLN A 112 1.47 -6.20 -40.27
N ASN A 113 2.49 -5.45 -40.68
CA ASN A 113 3.89 -5.79 -40.47
C ASN A 113 4.41 -5.22 -39.13
N GLY A 114 3.63 -4.34 -38.49
CA GLY A 114 4.03 -3.60 -37.30
C GLY A 114 4.73 -2.27 -37.63
N ASP A 115 4.65 -1.83 -38.90
CA ASP A 115 5.22 -0.55 -39.31
C ASP A 115 4.28 0.61 -38.98
N LEU A 116 4.88 1.75 -38.63
CA LEU A 116 4.15 2.95 -38.25
C LEU A 116 3.38 3.55 -39.42
N LEU A 117 2.06 3.61 -39.33
CA LEU A 117 1.22 4.34 -40.28
C LEU A 117 1.00 5.78 -39.87
N VAL A 118 0.60 6.00 -38.62
CA VAL A 118 0.35 7.32 -38.06
C VAL A 118 0.48 7.31 -36.54
N GLU A 119 1.00 8.39 -35.99
CA GLU A 119 0.99 8.64 -34.54
C GLU A 119 0.48 10.03 -34.22
N ALA A 120 -0.15 10.17 -33.06
CA ALA A 120 -0.41 11.44 -32.42
C ALA A 120 -0.11 11.32 -30.93
N LYS A 121 0.44 12.38 -30.35
CA LYS A 121 0.89 12.41 -28.97
C LYS A 121 0.81 13.82 -28.39
N LYS A 122 0.66 13.91 -27.07
CA LYS A 122 0.66 15.14 -26.28
C LYS A 122 1.93 15.32 -25.45
N ASP A 123 2.69 14.24 -25.28
CA ASP A 123 3.97 14.19 -24.59
C ASP A 123 5.14 14.09 -25.57
N ASP A 124 6.37 14.02 -25.06
CA ASP A 124 7.56 13.85 -25.88
C ASP A 124 7.81 12.40 -26.29
N ILE A 125 6.96 11.47 -25.82
CA ILE A 125 7.09 10.03 -26.04
C ILE A 125 6.33 9.64 -27.31
N GLY A 126 7.02 8.99 -28.26
CA GLY A 126 6.46 8.54 -29.52
C GLY A 126 6.78 7.08 -29.83
N TYR A 127 6.61 6.71 -31.09
CA TYR A 127 6.81 5.37 -31.60
C TYR A 127 8.13 4.73 -31.18
N GLU A 128 9.25 5.48 -31.21
CA GLU A 128 10.56 4.94 -30.86
C GLU A 128 10.63 4.45 -29.39
N PHE A 129 10.00 5.16 -28.47
CA PHE A 129 9.91 4.73 -27.07
C PHE A 129 9.13 3.42 -26.91
N TRP A 130 8.08 3.27 -27.74
CA TRP A 130 7.20 2.11 -27.69
C TRP A 130 7.66 0.95 -28.54
N LYS A 131 8.69 1.11 -29.35
CA LYS A 131 9.16 0.14 -30.35
C LYS A 131 9.40 -1.26 -29.76
N GLU A 132 10.07 -1.32 -28.62
CA GLU A 132 10.32 -2.58 -27.92
C GLU A 132 8.99 -3.26 -27.50
N VAL A 133 8.09 -2.52 -26.88
CA VAL A 133 6.77 -3.01 -26.46
C VAL A 133 5.95 -3.43 -27.66
N LEU A 134 5.94 -2.66 -28.75
CA LEU A 134 5.19 -2.94 -29.97
C LEU A 134 5.70 -4.18 -30.71
N GLN A 135 6.95 -4.59 -30.47
CA GLN A 135 7.55 -5.81 -31.02
C GLN A 135 7.26 -7.05 -30.16
N ASP A 136 6.68 -6.90 -28.99
CA ASP A 136 6.31 -8.02 -28.13
C ASP A 136 5.36 -9.00 -28.81
N VAL A 137 5.60 -10.29 -28.58
CA VAL A 137 4.81 -11.40 -29.16
C VAL A 137 3.34 -11.27 -28.81
N ASN A 138 3.00 -10.83 -27.61
CA ASN A 138 1.62 -10.67 -27.16
C ASN A 138 0.89 -9.56 -27.92
N ILE A 139 1.59 -8.48 -28.26
CA ILE A 139 1.01 -7.40 -29.11
C ILE A 139 0.82 -7.92 -30.54
N LYS A 140 1.84 -8.57 -31.10
CA LYS A 140 1.72 -9.17 -32.43
C LYS A 140 0.62 -10.24 -32.54
N ASP A 141 0.35 -10.94 -31.45
CA ASP A 141 -0.77 -11.88 -31.38
C ASP A 141 -2.13 -11.21 -31.44
N THR A 142 -2.25 -9.91 -31.15
CA THR A 142 -3.50 -9.17 -31.37
C THR A 142 -3.87 -9.07 -32.85
N LEU A 143 -2.88 -9.11 -33.76
CA LEU A 143 -3.10 -9.17 -35.21
C LEU A 143 -3.82 -10.47 -35.65
N LYS A 144 -3.52 -11.57 -34.98
CA LYS A 144 -4.03 -12.91 -35.34
C LYS A 144 -5.44 -13.18 -34.81
N LYS A 145 -5.88 -12.44 -33.79
CA LYS A 145 -7.13 -12.68 -33.05
C LYS A 145 -7.95 -11.39 -32.97
N GLU A 146 -8.92 -11.25 -33.83
CA GLU A 146 -9.76 -10.05 -34.02
C GLU A 146 -10.39 -9.50 -32.70
N LYS A 147 -10.55 -10.34 -31.69
CA LYS A 147 -11.15 -9.99 -30.40
C LYS A 147 -10.14 -9.85 -29.26
N LYS A 148 -8.85 -10.03 -29.51
CA LYS A 148 -7.85 -9.91 -28.46
C LYS A 148 -7.60 -8.43 -28.13
N ILE A 149 -7.72 -8.10 -26.86
CA ILE A 149 -7.33 -6.82 -26.29
C ILE A 149 -6.15 -7.12 -25.36
N LEU A 150 -5.03 -6.48 -25.58
CA LEU A 150 -3.92 -6.51 -24.64
C LEU A 150 -3.91 -5.21 -23.86
N ILE A 151 -3.89 -5.31 -22.54
CA ILE A 151 -3.79 -4.19 -21.63
C ILE A 151 -2.63 -4.47 -20.70
N ASP A 152 -1.71 -3.50 -20.59
CA ASP A 152 -0.56 -3.61 -19.70
C ASP A 152 -0.06 -2.21 -19.31
N MET A 153 1.04 -2.15 -18.57
CA MET A 153 1.66 -0.90 -18.16
C MET A 153 3.19 -0.93 -18.34
N LYS A 154 3.78 0.25 -18.56
CA LYS A 154 5.23 0.48 -18.55
C LYS A 154 5.55 1.58 -17.56
N GLN A 155 6.54 1.36 -16.70
CA GLN A 155 7.01 2.34 -15.74
C GLN A 155 8.38 2.87 -16.17
N THR A 156 8.57 4.18 -16.13
CA THR A 156 9.83 4.83 -16.48
C THR A 156 10.00 6.09 -15.63
N GLY A 157 10.99 6.07 -14.73
CA GLY A 157 11.20 7.16 -13.77
C GLY A 157 9.95 7.36 -12.89
N ASN A 158 9.51 8.59 -12.77
CA ASN A 158 8.31 8.97 -11.99
C ASN A 158 7.00 8.84 -12.78
N TRP A 159 7.05 8.26 -14.00
CA TRP A 159 5.90 8.13 -14.86
C TRP A 159 5.48 6.69 -15.02
N ARG A 160 4.18 6.47 -14.94
CA ARG A 160 3.51 5.24 -15.31
C ARG A 160 2.73 5.45 -16.59
N TYR A 161 2.84 4.52 -17.51
CA TYR A 161 2.11 4.50 -18.77
C TYR A 161 1.22 3.27 -18.81
N ASP A 162 -0.08 3.48 -18.70
CA ASP A 162 -1.04 2.42 -19.00
C ASP A 162 -1.24 2.40 -20.52
N TYR A 163 -1.20 1.23 -21.14
CA TYR A 163 -1.39 1.09 -22.57
C TYR A 163 -2.30 -0.06 -22.93
N VAL A 164 -2.89 0.05 -24.11
CA VAL A 164 -3.77 -0.96 -24.69
C VAL A 164 -3.46 -1.13 -26.17
N ALA A 165 -3.43 -2.38 -26.61
CA ALA A 165 -3.33 -2.75 -28.03
C ALA A 165 -4.56 -3.52 -28.46
N VAL A 166 -5.15 -3.13 -29.58
CA VAL A 166 -6.30 -3.82 -30.19
C VAL A 166 -6.07 -3.97 -31.70
N SER A 167 -6.55 -5.06 -32.30
CA SER A 167 -6.53 -5.21 -33.75
C SER A 167 -7.43 -4.19 -34.42
N ARG A 168 -7.02 -3.69 -35.58
CA ARG A 168 -7.88 -2.90 -36.47
C ARG A 168 -8.96 -3.78 -37.07
N LYS A 169 -10.02 -3.16 -37.59
CA LYS A 169 -11.11 -3.86 -38.25
C LYS A 169 -11.29 -3.42 -39.70
N ASP A 170 -10.82 -2.23 -40.04
CA ASP A 170 -10.86 -1.66 -41.39
C ASP A 170 -9.81 -2.31 -42.32
N MET A 171 -8.66 -2.62 -41.81
CA MET A 171 -7.56 -3.34 -42.46
C MET A 171 -6.69 -4.04 -41.41
N PRO A 172 -5.87 -5.05 -41.81
CA PRO A 172 -4.93 -5.68 -40.87
C PRO A 172 -3.97 -4.64 -40.27
N GLY A 173 -3.84 -4.66 -38.92
CA GLY A 173 -2.99 -3.71 -38.21
C GLY A 173 -3.39 -3.60 -36.75
N ILE A 174 -2.66 -2.75 -36.01
CA ILE A 174 -2.82 -2.54 -34.58
C ILE A 174 -3.17 -1.08 -34.29
N ILE A 175 -4.09 -0.86 -33.37
CA ILE A 175 -4.33 0.38 -32.68
C ILE A 175 -3.70 0.27 -31.30
N PHE A 176 -2.76 1.12 -30.98
CA PHE A 176 -2.10 1.20 -29.69
C PHE A 176 -2.41 2.57 -29.08
N CYS A 177 -3.04 2.58 -27.90
CA CYS A 177 -3.35 3.79 -27.17
C CYS A 177 -2.68 3.74 -25.80
N TYR A 178 -2.22 4.91 -25.32
CA TYR A 178 -1.61 5.00 -24.01
C TYR A 178 -2.03 6.25 -23.26
N ARG A 179 -1.95 6.17 -21.92
CA ARG A 179 -2.13 7.27 -20.98
C ARG A 179 -0.92 7.35 -20.06
N GLN A 180 -0.36 8.53 -19.95
CA GLN A 180 0.68 8.85 -18.97
C GLN A 180 0.00 9.28 -17.67
N LEU A 181 0.49 8.74 -16.56
CA LEU A 181 0.04 9.05 -15.20
C LEU A 181 1.28 9.39 -14.36
N MET A 182 1.18 10.39 -13.51
CA MET A 182 2.19 10.57 -12.46
C MET A 182 2.09 9.43 -11.46
N GLN A 183 3.21 8.95 -10.96
CA GLN A 183 3.23 7.88 -9.96
C GLN A 183 2.53 8.32 -8.67
N GLU A 184 2.57 9.62 -8.34
CA GLU A 184 1.89 10.23 -7.19
C GLU A 184 0.37 10.36 -7.40
N GLU A 185 -0.09 10.55 -8.64
CA GLU A 185 -1.52 10.61 -8.98
C GLU A 185 -2.19 9.23 -8.99
N SER A 186 -1.41 8.16 -9.00
CA SER A 186 -1.93 6.79 -8.93
C SER A 186 -2.35 6.35 -7.52
N GLY A 187 -2.05 7.15 -6.51
CA GLY A 187 -2.53 6.96 -5.14
C GLY A 187 -3.13 8.27 -4.64
N ASP A 188 -4.45 8.31 -4.50
CA ASP A 188 -5.13 9.42 -3.82
C ASP A 188 -4.38 9.77 -2.54
N GLU A 189 -3.97 11.02 -2.36
CA GLU A 189 -3.32 11.54 -1.13
C GLU A 189 -4.11 11.21 0.14
N ILE A 190 -5.41 10.97 0.01
CA ILE A 190 -6.35 10.67 1.11
C ILE A 190 -6.21 9.22 1.60
N SER A 191 -5.68 8.32 0.78
CA SER A 191 -5.59 6.88 1.06
C SER A 191 -4.18 6.32 1.03
N SER A 192 -3.15 7.16 1.14
CA SER A 192 -1.81 6.60 1.17
C SER A 192 -1.60 5.80 2.46
N ILE A 193 -0.99 4.63 2.32
CA ILE A 193 -0.59 3.78 3.45
C ILE A 193 0.25 4.56 4.46
N GLU A 194 0.96 5.59 3.98
CA GLU A 194 1.77 6.49 4.79
C GLU A 194 0.95 7.34 5.77
N ASN A 195 -0.32 7.59 5.49
CA ASN A 195 -1.21 8.37 6.35
C ASN A 195 -2.17 7.48 7.16
N LEU A 196 -2.11 6.17 6.98
CA LEU A 196 -3.03 5.21 7.60
C LEU A 196 -3.13 5.37 9.12
N LEU A 197 -2.00 5.61 9.77
CA LEU A 197 -1.91 5.72 11.22
C LEU A 197 -1.88 7.16 11.73
N ASN A 198 -1.99 8.14 10.83
CA ASN A 198 -1.92 9.54 11.21
C ASN A 198 -3.10 9.93 12.12
N GLY A 199 -2.78 10.47 13.30
CA GLY A 199 -3.79 10.87 14.29
C GLY A 199 -4.44 9.72 15.08
N TYR A 200 -4.06 8.46 14.84
CA TYR A 200 -4.51 7.35 15.68
C TYR A 200 -3.96 7.48 17.10
N LYS A 201 -4.81 7.34 18.11
CA LYS A 201 -4.41 7.45 19.52
C LYS A 201 -4.55 6.11 20.20
N ILE A 202 -3.47 5.70 20.87
CA ILE A 202 -3.50 4.57 21.81
C ILE A 202 -3.44 5.14 23.22
N ASP A 203 -4.14 4.54 24.14
CA ASP A 203 -4.05 4.89 25.55
C ASP A 203 -2.59 4.83 26.05
N LYS A 204 -2.19 5.85 26.85
CA LYS A 204 -0.90 5.93 27.54
C LYS A 204 0.34 5.94 26.62
N ASP A 205 0.36 6.78 25.61
CA ASP A 205 1.54 7.03 24.76
C ASP A 205 2.06 5.81 23.97
N GLY A 206 1.16 4.88 23.62
CA GLY A 206 1.50 3.76 22.76
C GLY A 206 1.84 4.21 21.35
N THR A 207 2.88 3.62 20.77
CA THR A 207 3.31 3.90 19.39
C THR A 207 3.01 2.72 18.49
N ILE A 208 2.39 2.99 17.34
CA ILE A 208 2.18 2.04 16.25
C ILE A 208 3.14 2.39 15.12
N LEU A 209 3.80 1.39 14.59
CA LEU A 209 4.70 1.52 13.45
C LEU A 209 4.28 0.52 12.37
N LEU A 210 4.15 1.00 11.15
CA LEU A 210 4.07 0.18 9.95
C LEU A 210 5.38 0.32 9.18
N THR A 211 6.01 -0.78 8.84
CA THR A 211 7.32 -0.79 8.17
C THR A 211 7.27 -1.60 6.89
N ASP A 212 8.12 -1.24 5.92
CA ASP A 212 8.36 -2.00 4.70
C ASP A 212 9.55 -2.99 4.83
N GLY A 213 10.06 -3.18 6.05
CA GLY A 213 11.25 -4.00 6.33
C GLY A 213 12.54 -3.19 6.45
N GLU A 214 12.60 -1.99 5.89
CA GLU A 214 13.77 -1.11 5.94
C GLU A 214 13.52 0.19 6.74
N LYS A 215 12.37 0.79 6.56
CA LYS A 215 11.98 2.07 7.20
C LYS A 215 10.54 2.04 7.73
N VAL A 216 10.23 3.01 8.57
CA VAL A 216 8.87 3.26 9.05
C VAL A 216 8.09 3.98 7.96
N VAL A 217 7.09 3.32 7.38
CA VAL A 217 6.22 3.87 6.33
C VAL A 217 5.11 4.72 6.93
N SER A 218 4.49 4.24 8.01
CA SER A 218 3.43 4.96 8.71
C SER A 218 3.56 4.82 10.23
N SER A 219 3.16 5.85 10.97
CA SER A 219 3.14 5.85 12.43
C SER A 219 2.12 6.84 12.94
N ASN A 220 1.56 6.56 14.12
CA ASN A 220 0.78 7.54 14.89
C ASN A 220 1.67 8.60 15.56
N ASP A 221 2.98 8.36 15.65
CA ASP A 221 4.00 9.35 16.03
C ASP A 221 4.72 9.86 14.76
N ALA A 222 4.43 11.09 14.37
CA ALA A 222 4.99 11.71 13.18
C ALA A 222 6.54 11.76 13.18
N ALA A 223 7.16 11.78 14.35
CA ALA A 223 8.62 11.79 14.48
C ALA A 223 9.26 10.44 14.09
N MET A 224 8.48 9.38 14.03
CA MET A 224 8.95 8.04 13.66
C MET A 224 8.88 7.78 12.16
N LYS A 225 8.02 8.50 11.41
CA LYS A 225 7.84 8.31 9.97
C LYS A 225 9.15 8.58 9.20
N GLY A 226 9.49 7.68 8.30
CA GLY A 226 10.70 7.75 7.46
C GLY A 226 11.99 7.27 8.14
N ARG A 227 11.98 6.98 9.44
CA ARG A 227 13.16 6.48 10.15
C ARG A 227 13.54 5.08 9.68
N GLN A 228 14.83 4.86 9.50
CA GLN A 228 15.37 3.54 9.21
C GLN A 228 15.26 2.63 10.43
N ILE A 229 14.82 1.38 10.23
CA ILE A 229 14.66 0.40 11.33
C ILE A 229 16.00 0.18 12.05
N LYS A 230 17.10 0.10 11.31
CA LYS A 230 18.46 -0.07 11.84
C LYS A 230 18.96 1.08 12.74
N GLU A 231 18.33 2.24 12.67
CA GLU A 231 18.66 3.40 13.50
C GLU A 231 17.95 3.38 14.86
N SER A 232 16.99 2.46 15.05
CA SER A 232 16.23 2.31 16.28
C SER A 232 16.55 0.97 16.95
N PRO A 233 17.42 0.96 17.99
CA PRO A 233 17.74 -0.28 18.71
C PRO A 233 16.53 -1.00 19.28
N LEU A 234 15.49 -0.25 19.68
CA LEU A 234 14.25 -0.80 20.21
C LEU A 234 13.48 -1.58 19.14
N ILE A 235 13.33 -1.01 17.93
CA ILE A 235 12.63 -1.68 16.82
C ILE A 235 13.40 -2.93 16.38
N MET A 236 14.76 -2.82 16.29
CA MET A 236 15.59 -3.97 15.97
C MET A 236 15.40 -5.13 16.95
N LYS A 237 15.38 -4.84 18.26
CA LYS A 237 15.15 -5.86 19.30
C LYS A 237 13.77 -6.51 19.20
N PHE A 238 12.73 -5.77 18.80
CA PHE A 238 11.43 -6.34 18.53
C PHE A 238 11.47 -7.25 17.28
N ASN A 239 12.16 -6.84 16.22
CA ASN A 239 12.32 -7.65 15.01
C ASN A 239 13.14 -8.93 15.26
N GLU A 240 14.21 -8.86 16.03
CA GLU A 240 15.06 -10.02 16.36
C GLU A 240 14.31 -11.06 17.21
N ASN A 241 13.40 -10.62 18.07
CA ASN A 241 12.65 -11.46 19.00
C ASN A 241 11.21 -11.71 18.49
N TRP A 242 10.98 -11.56 17.19
CA TRP A 242 9.67 -11.71 16.61
C TRP A 242 9.15 -13.15 16.69
N GLU A 243 8.08 -13.33 17.40
CA GLU A 243 7.22 -14.52 17.31
C GLU A 243 5.82 -14.06 16.91
N ALA A 244 5.29 -14.62 15.83
CA ALA A 244 3.93 -14.31 15.37
C ALA A 244 2.93 -14.48 16.53
N ASP A 245 2.05 -13.51 16.68
CA ASP A 245 0.95 -13.54 17.65
C ASP A 245 1.34 -13.48 19.15
N ARG A 246 2.60 -13.21 19.49
CA ARG A 246 3.07 -13.14 20.88
C ARG A 246 3.42 -11.71 21.29
N LEU A 247 3.03 -11.37 22.54
CA LEU A 247 3.49 -10.13 23.20
C LEU A 247 4.96 -10.31 23.60
N THR A 248 5.84 -9.56 22.96
CA THR A 248 7.27 -9.56 23.22
C THR A 248 7.63 -8.49 24.26
N ARG A 249 8.48 -8.85 25.22
CA ARG A 249 9.02 -7.93 26.22
C ARG A 249 10.47 -7.58 25.87
N VAL A 250 10.76 -6.31 25.72
CA VAL A 250 12.10 -5.81 25.43
C VAL A 250 12.56 -4.88 26.54
N LEU A 251 13.82 -5.02 27.00
CA LEU A 251 14.47 -4.11 27.94
C LEU A 251 15.42 -3.20 27.15
N GLU A 252 15.20 -1.88 27.22
CA GLU A 252 16.04 -0.88 26.59
C GLU A 252 16.27 0.29 27.52
N GLN A 253 17.53 0.66 27.75
CA GLN A 253 17.96 1.77 28.63
C GLN A 253 17.29 1.75 30.01
N GLY A 254 17.16 0.56 30.62
CA GLY A 254 16.54 0.37 31.94
C GLY A 254 15.01 0.48 31.96
N ARG A 255 14.37 0.66 30.81
CA ARG A 255 12.91 0.66 30.68
C ARG A 255 12.42 -0.64 30.02
N VAL A 256 11.26 -1.09 30.47
CA VAL A 256 10.60 -2.29 29.89
C VAL A 256 9.57 -1.83 28.89
N TYR A 257 9.68 -2.34 27.67
CA TYR A 257 8.74 -2.12 26.58
C TYR A 257 8.01 -3.44 26.28
N TYR A 258 6.77 -3.32 25.92
CA TYR A 258 5.96 -4.44 25.44
C TYR A 258 5.48 -4.12 24.04
N GLY A 259 5.64 -5.03 23.12
CA GLY A 259 5.23 -4.88 21.75
C GLY A 259 4.75 -6.21 21.15
N ARG A 260 4.01 -6.09 20.09
CA ARG A 260 3.55 -7.20 19.26
C ARG A 260 3.81 -6.85 17.81
N THR A 261 4.25 -7.81 17.04
CA THR A 261 4.45 -7.68 15.61
C THR A 261 3.41 -8.52 14.88
N GLY A 262 2.90 -8.00 13.77
CA GLY A 262 2.04 -8.70 12.83
C GLY A 262 2.59 -8.48 11.43
N ALA A 263 2.30 -9.38 10.50
CA ALA A 263 2.58 -9.18 9.08
C ALA A 263 1.30 -8.68 8.42
N ALA A 264 1.37 -7.50 7.78
CA ALA A 264 0.34 -7.10 6.83
C ALA A 264 0.50 -7.98 5.58
N ALA A 265 -0.59 -8.61 5.15
CA ALA A 265 -0.63 -9.49 3.99
C ALA A 265 -0.49 -8.69 2.68
#